data_6540d1a0d0ccad36b4e5869480cf56be
#
_entry.id   6540d1a0d0ccad36b4e5869480cf56be
#
_cell.length_a   1.000
_cell.length_b   1.000
_cell.length_c   1.000
_cell.angle_alpha   90.00
_cell.angle_beta   90.00
_cell.angle_gamma   90.00
#
_symmetry.space_group_name_H-M   'P 1'
#
loop_
_entity.id
_entity.type
_entity.pdbx_description
1 polymer ?
#
loop_
_entity_poly.entity_id
_entity_poly.type
_entity_poly.pdbx_seq_one_letter_code
_entity_poly.pdbx_strand_id
1 'polypeptide(L)'
;MRVLYVNQTAQVSGAERSLLALLEGLDGRVERVVACPEGELAAAVRELGIEHEPILGTQASFRLHPVHTSRGLAEIGRSALQVRRLVARLRPDLVHANTTRAALLALLARNRSGPPVLAHIRDWVPEGRFSRFVLALVARRAAGVVANSAYIAGQFDGLSTQGPVRVIHNPVDLQRFNPRSADGGSIRRELGLDGDATVLAVVAQLTPWKGQDDAIEVVADLAGRGREVTLLLAGSAKFASTGTSFDNVEYERRLRALAEELGVGERVRFLGERSDVPEILAAADLLLMPSWREAFGRIAVEAMAMGTPVVATNVGGPPEIFASGVEGLLLAPRQSDLWASEIEQLLGDPRRLADMRERALGRAAEFELSAHATVMLGCYQDLLARR
;
A
#
# COMPACT_ATOMS: atom_id res chain seq x y z
N MET A 1 4.77 -20.20 -19.09
CA MET A 1 5.46 -20.10 -17.78
C MET A 1 4.41 -20.15 -16.71
N ARG A 2 4.56 -21.04 -15.72
CA ARG A 2 3.68 -21.16 -14.55
C ARG A 2 4.32 -20.47 -13.35
N VAL A 3 3.63 -19.54 -12.71
CA VAL A 3 4.10 -18.82 -11.52
C VAL A 3 3.20 -19.12 -10.33
N LEU A 4 3.80 -19.57 -9.22
CA LEU A 4 3.12 -19.72 -7.95
C LEU A 4 3.32 -18.43 -7.12
N TYR A 5 2.24 -17.69 -6.92
CA TYR A 5 2.22 -16.51 -6.05
C TYR A 5 1.92 -16.93 -4.62
N VAL A 6 2.76 -16.54 -3.68
CA VAL A 6 2.59 -16.86 -2.26
C VAL A 6 2.27 -15.58 -1.49
N ASN A 7 1.15 -15.59 -0.76
CA ASN A 7 0.77 -14.52 0.17
C ASN A 7 0.42 -15.12 1.55
N GLN A 8 0.78 -14.44 2.63
CA GLN A 8 0.68 -15.00 3.98
C GLN A 8 -0.63 -14.66 4.70
N THR A 9 -1.45 -13.76 4.17
CA THR A 9 -2.69 -13.26 4.80
C THR A 9 -3.89 -13.44 3.89
N ALA A 10 -5.07 -13.57 4.50
CA ALA A 10 -6.36 -13.60 3.82
C ALA A 10 -6.93 -12.19 3.56
N GLN A 11 -6.47 -11.19 4.33
CA GLN A 11 -7.00 -9.83 4.27
C GLN A 11 -6.42 -9.07 3.08
N VAL A 12 -7.23 -8.23 2.43
CA VAL A 12 -6.80 -7.37 1.33
C VAL A 12 -6.41 -5.99 1.86
N SER A 13 -5.13 -5.68 1.75
CA SER A 13 -4.53 -4.38 2.07
C SER A 13 -3.76 -3.84 0.87
N GLY A 14 -2.92 -2.83 1.04
CA GLY A 14 -2.15 -2.23 -0.04
C GLY A 14 -1.27 -3.21 -0.82
N ALA A 15 -0.64 -4.17 -0.14
CA ALA A 15 0.21 -5.19 -0.77
C ALA A 15 -0.60 -6.18 -1.60
N GLU A 16 -1.75 -6.60 -1.08
CA GLU A 16 -2.65 -7.55 -1.76
C GLU A 16 -3.37 -6.89 -2.95
N ARG A 17 -3.79 -5.63 -2.83
CA ARG A 17 -4.32 -4.87 -3.97
C ARG A 17 -3.30 -4.74 -5.10
N SER A 18 -2.02 -4.52 -4.78
CA SER A 18 -0.95 -4.49 -5.78
C SER A 18 -0.68 -5.87 -6.38
N LEU A 19 -0.88 -6.96 -5.62
CA LEU A 19 -0.81 -8.32 -6.16
C LEU A 19 -1.95 -8.57 -7.14
N LEU A 20 -3.18 -8.25 -6.77
CA LEU A 20 -4.36 -8.43 -7.64
C LEU A 20 -4.19 -7.65 -8.95
N ALA A 21 -3.75 -6.39 -8.88
CA ALA A 21 -3.46 -5.59 -10.07
C ALA A 21 -2.37 -6.25 -10.95
N LEU A 22 -1.27 -6.74 -10.37
CA LEU A 22 -0.23 -7.46 -11.12
C LEU A 22 -0.81 -8.73 -11.77
N LEU A 23 -1.61 -9.50 -11.05
CA LEU A 23 -2.23 -10.72 -11.56
C LEU A 23 -3.14 -10.41 -12.76
N GLU A 24 -3.93 -9.35 -12.70
CA GLU A 24 -4.77 -8.88 -13.79
C GLU A 24 -3.92 -8.45 -15.01
N GLY A 25 -2.91 -7.62 -14.81
CA GLY A 25 -2.03 -7.17 -15.89
C GLY A 25 -1.21 -8.27 -16.55
N LEU A 26 -1.05 -9.44 -15.92
CA LEU A 26 -0.38 -10.62 -16.45
C LEU A 26 -1.34 -11.62 -17.13
N ASP A 27 -2.63 -11.27 -17.27
CA ASP A 27 -3.60 -12.17 -17.89
C ASP A 27 -3.17 -12.59 -19.32
N GLY A 28 -3.38 -13.87 -19.64
CA GLY A 28 -2.92 -14.45 -20.90
C GLY A 28 -1.40 -14.55 -21.11
N ARG A 29 -0.59 -13.93 -20.24
CA ARG A 29 0.90 -13.91 -20.37
C ARG A 29 1.58 -15.00 -19.54
N VAL A 30 0.98 -15.35 -18.41
CA VAL A 30 1.52 -16.24 -17.38
C VAL A 30 0.40 -17.12 -16.85
N GLU A 31 0.65 -18.41 -16.66
CA GLU A 31 -0.22 -19.28 -15.90
C GLU A 31 -0.04 -18.95 -14.40
N ARG A 32 -1.11 -18.45 -13.78
CA ARG A 32 -1.10 -17.88 -12.43
C ARG A 32 -1.79 -18.83 -11.46
N VAL A 33 -1.10 -19.17 -10.37
CA VAL A 33 -1.66 -19.91 -9.24
C VAL A 33 -1.36 -19.13 -7.97
N VAL A 34 -2.34 -18.88 -7.11
CA VAL A 34 -2.16 -18.11 -5.87
C VAL A 34 -2.33 -18.99 -4.65
N ALA A 35 -1.31 -19.08 -3.83
CA ALA A 35 -1.34 -19.72 -2.52
C ALA A 35 -1.50 -18.68 -1.41
N CYS A 36 -2.69 -18.62 -0.81
CA CYS A 36 -2.98 -17.75 0.33
C CYS A 36 -4.02 -18.40 1.26
N PRO A 37 -4.21 -17.91 2.49
CA PRO A 37 -5.31 -18.37 3.34
C PRO A 37 -6.68 -18.07 2.74
N GLU A 38 -7.69 -18.90 3.09
CA GLU A 38 -9.08 -18.61 2.76
C GLU A 38 -9.53 -17.27 3.36
N GLY A 39 -10.31 -16.50 2.58
CA GLY A 39 -10.88 -15.21 2.96
C GLY A 39 -10.96 -14.22 1.80
N GLU A 40 -10.87 -12.95 2.11
CA GLU A 40 -11.08 -11.83 1.17
C GLU A 40 -10.17 -11.92 -0.07
N LEU A 41 -8.86 -12.17 0.13
CA LEU A 41 -7.91 -12.30 -0.98
C LEU A 41 -8.22 -13.52 -1.85
N ALA A 42 -8.55 -14.67 -1.24
CA ALA A 42 -8.90 -15.88 -1.98
C ALA A 42 -10.17 -15.68 -2.82
N ALA A 43 -11.17 -14.96 -2.30
CA ALA A 43 -12.39 -14.60 -3.05
C ALA A 43 -12.04 -13.73 -4.25
N ALA A 44 -11.27 -12.64 -4.05
CA ALA A 44 -10.86 -11.76 -5.14
C ALA A 44 -10.01 -12.47 -6.22
N VAL A 45 -9.15 -13.41 -5.83
CA VAL A 45 -8.37 -14.24 -6.78
C VAL A 45 -9.29 -15.12 -7.64
N ARG A 46 -10.31 -15.73 -7.04
CA ARG A 46 -11.30 -16.55 -7.77
C ARG A 46 -12.17 -15.70 -8.72
N GLU A 47 -12.54 -14.49 -8.31
CA GLU A 47 -13.27 -13.52 -9.17
C GLU A 47 -12.48 -13.16 -10.42
N LEU A 48 -11.14 -13.12 -10.35
CA LEU A 48 -10.26 -12.97 -11.51
C LEU A 48 -10.09 -14.25 -12.33
N GLY A 49 -10.80 -15.35 -12.00
CA GLY A 49 -10.67 -16.64 -12.67
C GLY A 49 -9.32 -17.34 -12.46
N ILE A 50 -8.60 -17.00 -11.39
CA ILE A 50 -7.27 -17.53 -11.09
C ILE A 50 -7.36 -18.70 -10.10
N GLU A 51 -6.56 -19.76 -10.34
CA GLU A 51 -6.48 -20.92 -9.46
C GLU A 51 -5.97 -20.50 -8.06
N HIS A 52 -6.77 -20.83 -7.04
CA HIS A 52 -6.44 -20.58 -5.63
C HIS A 52 -6.10 -21.89 -4.91
N GLU A 53 -5.00 -21.88 -4.17
CA GLU A 53 -4.52 -22.98 -3.34
C GLU A 53 -4.48 -22.54 -1.87
N PRO A 54 -5.27 -23.16 -0.99
CA PRO A 54 -5.34 -22.75 0.40
C PRO A 54 -4.07 -23.14 1.17
N ILE A 55 -3.53 -22.19 1.93
CA ILE A 55 -2.47 -22.38 2.92
C ILE A 55 -2.90 -21.76 4.25
N LEU A 56 -2.27 -22.17 5.36
CA LEU A 56 -2.57 -21.60 6.67
C LEU A 56 -2.20 -20.12 6.79
N GLY A 57 -1.13 -19.71 6.10
CA GLY A 57 -0.58 -18.38 6.26
C GLY A 57 0.12 -18.17 7.60
N THR A 58 0.41 -16.90 7.94
CA THR A 58 0.96 -16.53 9.24
C THR A 58 0.69 -15.07 9.55
N GLN A 59 0.38 -14.80 10.82
CA GLN A 59 0.32 -13.45 11.40
C GLN A 59 1.56 -13.15 12.26
N ALA A 60 2.62 -13.96 12.17
CA ALA A 60 3.83 -13.80 12.96
C ALA A 60 4.37 -12.37 12.89
N SER A 61 4.58 -11.76 14.06
CA SER A 61 5.19 -10.43 14.17
C SER A 61 6.70 -10.52 14.07
N PHE A 62 7.34 -9.46 13.52
CA PHE A 62 8.79 -9.29 13.60
C PHE A 62 9.27 -8.89 15.01
N ARG A 63 8.35 -8.63 15.95
CA ARG A 63 8.67 -8.41 17.37
C ARG A 63 8.66 -9.74 18.10
N LEU A 64 9.73 -10.00 18.84
CA LEU A 64 9.84 -11.20 19.67
C LEU A 64 8.94 -11.09 20.90
N HIS A 65 8.02 -12.04 21.06
CA HIS A 65 7.17 -12.18 22.26
C HIS A 65 7.13 -13.64 22.66
N PRO A 66 7.36 -14.02 23.92
CA PRO A 66 7.55 -15.41 24.33
C PRO A 66 6.45 -16.39 23.88
N VAL A 67 5.19 -16.00 23.98
CA VAL A 67 4.04 -16.86 23.63
C VAL A 67 3.70 -16.75 22.13
N HIS A 68 3.69 -15.55 21.58
CA HIS A 68 3.34 -15.36 20.17
C HIS A 68 4.42 -15.81 19.19
N THR A 69 5.70 -15.80 19.62
CA THR A 69 6.82 -16.22 18.77
C THR A 69 6.80 -17.72 18.52
N SER A 70 6.55 -18.56 19.54
CA SER A 70 6.51 -20.02 19.37
C SER A 70 5.35 -20.47 18.49
N ARG A 71 4.16 -19.88 18.65
CA ARG A 71 3.00 -20.11 17.79
C ARG A 71 3.27 -19.65 16.36
N GLY A 72 3.83 -18.45 16.19
CA GLY A 72 4.19 -17.92 14.89
C GLY A 72 5.22 -18.75 14.13
N LEU A 73 6.23 -19.31 14.83
CA LEU A 73 7.20 -20.24 14.24
C LEU A 73 6.55 -21.54 13.77
N ALA A 74 5.61 -22.10 14.56
CA ALA A 74 4.85 -23.28 14.15
C ALA A 74 3.94 -23.00 12.94
N GLU A 75 3.29 -21.84 12.87
CA GLU A 75 2.49 -21.41 11.72
C GLU A 75 3.38 -21.26 10.48
N ILE A 76 4.54 -20.61 10.59
CA ILE A 76 5.52 -20.47 9.51
C ILE A 76 5.98 -21.86 9.02
N GLY A 77 6.33 -22.77 9.93
CA GLY A 77 6.77 -24.11 9.56
C GLY A 77 5.70 -24.92 8.82
N ARG A 78 4.44 -24.90 9.32
CA ARG A 78 3.30 -25.59 8.68
C ARG A 78 2.98 -24.98 7.31
N SER A 79 2.93 -23.66 7.20
CA SER A 79 2.68 -22.97 5.93
C SER A 79 3.80 -23.23 4.92
N ALA A 80 5.06 -23.21 5.34
CA ALA A 80 6.19 -23.56 4.48
C ALA A 80 6.11 -25.00 3.96
N LEU A 81 5.67 -25.96 4.80
CA LEU A 81 5.46 -27.34 4.38
C LEU A 81 4.32 -27.46 3.35
N GLN A 82 3.23 -26.68 3.51
CA GLN A 82 2.15 -26.64 2.52
C GLN A 82 2.66 -26.05 1.19
N VAL A 83 3.37 -24.92 1.21
CA VAL A 83 3.99 -24.34 0.01
C VAL A 83 4.94 -25.32 -0.66
N ARG A 84 5.75 -26.08 0.11
CA ARG A 84 6.64 -27.12 -0.42
C ARG A 84 5.87 -28.21 -1.15
N ARG A 85 4.74 -28.68 -0.60
CA ARG A 85 3.86 -29.68 -1.25
C ARG A 85 3.24 -29.13 -2.53
N LEU A 86 2.79 -27.87 -2.52
CA LEU A 86 2.28 -27.19 -3.71
C LEU A 86 3.34 -27.10 -4.81
N VAL A 87 4.56 -26.67 -4.48
CA VAL A 87 5.68 -26.62 -5.45
C VAL A 87 5.97 -27.99 -6.04
N ALA A 88 5.94 -29.07 -5.23
CA ALA A 88 6.18 -30.43 -5.73
C ALA A 88 5.06 -30.92 -6.67
N ARG A 89 3.80 -30.55 -6.38
CA ARG A 89 2.61 -30.94 -7.17
C ARG A 89 2.46 -30.11 -8.44
N LEU A 90 2.53 -28.79 -8.32
CA LEU A 90 2.26 -27.85 -9.42
C LEU A 90 3.45 -27.66 -10.34
N ARG A 91 4.67 -27.94 -9.86
CA ARG A 91 5.95 -27.75 -10.58
C ARG A 91 6.04 -26.37 -11.26
N PRO A 92 5.85 -25.27 -10.50
CA PRO A 92 5.93 -23.93 -11.09
C PRO A 92 7.35 -23.65 -11.59
N ASP A 93 7.46 -22.82 -12.62
CA ASP A 93 8.75 -22.35 -13.13
C ASP A 93 9.39 -21.36 -12.15
N LEU A 94 8.56 -20.57 -11.44
CA LEU A 94 8.98 -19.51 -10.51
C LEU A 94 7.99 -19.43 -9.34
N VAL A 95 8.50 -19.08 -8.16
CA VAL A 95 7.70 -18.71 -6.98
C VAL A 95 7.84 -17.21 -6.76
N HIS A 96 6.73 -16.47 -6.80
CA HIS A 96 6.67 -15.06 -6.46
C HIS A 96 6.09 -14.88 -5.06
N ALA A 97 6.88 -14.43 -4.13
CA ALA A 97 6.45 -14.15 -2.77
C ALA A 97 6.13 -12.66 -2.60
N ASN A 98 4.88 -12.33 -2.25
CA ASN A 98 4.34 -10.97 -2.34
C ASN A 98 4.68 -10.04 -1.16
N THR A 99 5.33 -10.53 -0.11
CA THR A 99 5.73 -9.75 1.08
C THR A 99 6.97 -10.37 1.71
N THR A 100 7.56 -9.70 2.69
CA THR A 100 8.69 -10.24 3.46
C THR A 100 8.34 -11.56 4.16
N ARG A 101 7.13 -11.70 4.72
CA ARG A 101 6.70 -12.95 5.37
C ARG A 101 6.45 -14.06 4.36
N ALA A 102 5.82 -13.75 3.23
CA ALA A 102 5.62 -14.70 2.15
C ALA A 102 6.97 -15.17 1.57
N ALA A 103 7.97 -14.29 1.46
CA ALA A 103 9.32 -14.64 1.05
C ALA A 103 9.97 -15.64 2.03
N LEU A 104 9.79 -15.42 3.33
CA LEU A 104 10.28 -16.37 4.33
C LEU A 104 9.63 -17.76 4.17
N LEU A 105 8.29 -17.83 3.97
CA LEU A 105 7.58 -19.09 3.71
C LEU A 105 8.11 -19.80 2.47
N ALA A 106 8.23 -19.09 1.35
CA ALA A 106 8.70 -19.65 0.09
C ALA A 106 10.16 -20.13 0.15
N LEU A 107 11.03 -19.38 0.84
CA LEU A 107 12.45 -19.73 0.99
C LEU A 107 12.67 -20.93 1.92
N LEU A 108 11.84 -21.08 2.96
CA LEU A 108 11.85 -22.27 3.82
C LEU A 108 11.28 -23.50 3.11
N ALA A 109 10.32 -23.31 2.21
CA ALA A 109 9.75 -24.36 1.37
C ALA A 109 10.72 -24.86 0.27
N ARG A 110 11.69 -24.03 -0.12
CA ARG A 110 12.58 -24.26 -1.27
C ARG A 110 13.54 -25.43 -1.03
N ASN A 111 13.58 -26.34 -2.00
CA ASN A 111 14.64 -27.35 -2.15
C ASN A 111 15.81 -26.79 -2.98
N ARG A 112 17.00 -27.41 -2.90
CA ARG A 112 18.19 -26.98 -3.69
C ARG A 112 17.93 -26.96 -5.20
N SER A 113 17.17 -27.91 -5.72
CA SER A 113 16.79 -28.02 -7.15
C SER A 113 15.40 -27.44 -7.45
N GLY A 114 14.77 -26.76 -6.48
CA GLY A 114 13.44 -26.16 -6.66
C GLY A 114 13.44 -24.91 -7.54
N PRO A 115 12.24 -24.37 -7.86
CA PRO A 115 12.12 -23.15 -8.66
C PRO A 115 12.79 -21.96 -7.97
N PRO A 116 13.25 -20.95 -8.75
CA PRO A 116 13.75 -19.72 -8.17
C PRO A 116 12.62 -19.01 -7.41
N VAL A 117 13.00 -18.32 -6.33
CA VAL A 117 12.07 -17.52 -5.53
C VAL A 117 12.38 -16.04 -5.79
N LEU A 118 11.40 -15.30 -6.29
CA LEU A 118 11.40 -13.84 -6.32
C LEU A 118 10.74 -13.34 -5.05
N ALA A 119 11.46 -12.54 -4.26
CA ALA A 119 10.92 -11.87 -3.09
C ALA A 119 10.46 -10.46 -3.47
N HIS A 120 9.16 -10.20 -3.47
CA HIS A 120 8.60 -8.87 -3.72
C HIS A 120 8.28 -8.21 -2.38
N ILE A 121 9.13 -7.28 -1.95
CA ILE A 121 9.06 -6.62 -0.65
C ILE A 121 8.25 -5.33 -0.81
N ARG A 122 7.13 -5.25 -0.09
CA ARG A 122 6.17 -4.15 -0.16
C ARG A 122 5.95 -3.46 1.17
N ASP A 123 6.53 -4.00 2.22
CA ASP A 123 6.39 -3.55 3.59
C ASP A 123 7.74 -3.14 4.18
N TRP A 124 7.70 -2.13 5.02
CA TRP A 124 8.84 -1.78 5.83
C TRP A 124 8.95 -2.75 7.02
N VAL A 125 10.12 -3.31 7.19
CA VAL A 125 10.42 -4.19 8.32
C VAL A 125 11.02 -3.37 9.46
N PRO A 126 10.48 -3.41 10.70
CA PRO A 126 11.02 -2.65 11.82
C PRO A 126 12.51 -2.90 12.05
N GLU A 127 13.24 -1.88 12.45
CA GLU A 127 14.65 -2.02 12.80
C GLU A 127 14.86 -3.00 13.95
N GLY A 128 15.93 -3.79 13.90
CA GLY A 128 16.28 -4.74 14.92
C GLY A 128 17.10 -5.91 14.40
N ARG A 129 17.81 -6.60 15.31
CA ARG A 129 18.69 -7.72 14.96
C ARG A 129 17.95 -8.88 14.29
N PHE A 130 16.74 -9.18 14.74
CA PHE A 130 15.91 -10.23 14.15
C PHE A 130 15.43 -9.86 12.74
N SER A 131 14.93 -8.65 12.57
CA SER A 131 14.53 -8.12 11.26
C SER A 131 15.68 -8.14 10.26
N ARG A 132 16.85 -7.68 10.68
CA ARG A 132 18.06 -7.70 9.85
C ARG A 132 18.48 -9.13 9.48
N PHE A 133 18.33 -10.07 10.39
CA PHE A 133 18.57 -11.49 10.10
C PHE A 133 17.60 -12.02 9.05
N VAL A 134 16.30 -11.70 9.15
CA VAL A 134 15.28 -12.09 8.15
C VAL A 134 15.59 -11.48 6.80
N LEU A 135 15.88 -10.18 6.73
CA LEU A 135 16.25 -9.51 5.47
C LEU A 135 17.54 -10.11 4.87
N ALA A 136 18.55 -10.41 5.68
CA ALA A 136 19.77 -11.07 5.22
C ALA A 136 19.50 -12.50 4.70
N LEU A 137 18.58 -13.23 5.30
CA LEU A 137 18.16 -14.55 4.82
C LEU A 137 17.48 -14.43 3.44
N VAL A 138 16.56 -13.45 3.29
CA VAL A 138 15.90 -13.15 2.02
C VAL A 138 16.95 -12.77 0.97
N ALA A 139 17.83 -11.82 1.28
CA ALA A 139 18.90 -11.36 0.39
C ALA A 139 19.78 -12.49 -0.13
N ARG A 140 20.20 -13.40 0.76
CA ARG A 140 21.12 -14.50 0.43
C ARG A 140 20.48 -15.67 -0.27
N ARG A 141 19.16 -15.83 -0.20
CA ARG A 141 18.46 -17.03 -0.69
C ARG A 141 17.46 -16.77 -1.80
N ALA A 142 16.93 -15.55 -1.93
CA ALA A 142 16.05 -15.20 -3.04
C ALA A 142 16.86 -15.10 -4.33
N ALA A 143 16.34 -15.63 -5.42
CA ALA A 143 16.96 -15.51 -6.75
C ALA A 143 16.97 -14.04 -7.25
N GLY A 144 16.06 -13.22 -6.73
CA GLY A 144 16.00 -11.77 -6.90
C GLY A 144 15.07 -11.17 -5.86
N VAL A 145 15.26 -9.88 -5.61
CA VAL A 145 14.40 -9.05 -4.77
C VAL A 145 13.81 -7.94 -5.62
N VAL A 146 12.51 -7.75 -5.54
CA VAL A 146 11.81 -6.56 -6.04
C VAL A 146 11.33 -5.78 -4.84
N ALA A 147 11.61 -4.49 -4.80
CA ALA A 147 11.08 -3.56 -3.82
C ALA A 147 10.13 -2.58 -4.52
N ASN A 148 9.05 -2.19 -3.85
CA ASN A 148 8.07 -1.26 -4.42
C ASN A 148 8.52 0.21 -4.39
N SER A 149 9.69 0.50 -3.80
CA SER A 149 10.32 1.83 -3.75
C SER A 149 11.82 1.69 -3.47
N ALA A 150 12.61 2.71 -3.79
CA ALA A 150 14.01 2.79 -3.38
C ALA A 150 14.14 2.84 -1.86
N TYR A 151 13.18 3.49 -1.18
CA TYR A 151 13.09 3.47 0.28
C TYR A 151 13.02 2.05 0.85
N ILE A 152 12.22 1.17 0.26
CA ILE A 152 12.13 -0.25 0.67
C ILE A 152 13.37 -1.03 0.22
N ALA A 153 13.92 -0.74 -0.97
CA ALA A 153 15.16 -1.36 -1.44
C ALA A 153 16.35 -1.05 -0.50
N GLY A 154 16.40 0.15 0.07
CA GLY A 154 17.43 0.57 1.02
C GLY A 154 17.52 -0.31 2.29
N GLN A 155 16.48 -1.07 2.63
CA GLN A 155 16.56 -2.05 3.72
C GLN A 155 17.56 -3.19 3.43
N PHE A 156 17.94 -3.38 2.17
CA PHE A 156 18.91 -4.38 1.73
C PHE A 156 20.34 -3.83 1.59
N ASP A 157 20.55 -2.53 1.85
CA ASP A 157 21.86 -1.91 1.76
C ASP A 157 22.85 -2.55 2.74
N GLY A 158 24.05 -2.83 2.24
CA GLY A 158 25.10 -3.53 2.99
C GLY A 158 24.82 -5.01 3.26
N LEU A 159 23.75 -5.60 2.68
CA LEU A 159 23.51 -7.04 2.72
C LEU A 159 24.08 -7.72 1.47
N SER A 160 24.68 -8.91 1.66
CA SER A 160 25.06 -9.75 0.54
C SER A 160 23.81 -10.37 -0.11
N THR A 161 23.57 -10.11 -1.38
CA THR A 161 22.42 -10.60 -2.15
C THR A 161 22.84 -11.71 -3.12
N GLN A 162 22.01 -12.74 -3.28
CA GLN A 162 22.22 -13.78 -4.28
C GLN A 162 21.88 -13.29 -5.69
N GLY A 163 20.85 -12.50 -5.81
CA GLY A 163 20.36 -11.92 -7.06
C GLY A 163 20.20 -10.40 -6.97
N PRO A 164 19.75 -9.76 -8.05
CA PRO A 164 19.57 -8.30 -8.07
C PRO A 164 18.49 -7.85 -7.11
N VAL A 165 18.67 -6.66 -6.53
CA VAL A 165 17.59 -5.89 -5.89
C VAL A 165 17.15 -4.85 -6.93
N ARG A 166 15.86 -4.89 -7.30
CA ARG A 166 15.26 -4.00 -8.30
C ARG A 166 14.14 -3.20 -7.67
N VAL A 167 14.04 -1.93 -8.01
CA VAL A 167 12.89 -1.10 -7.67
C VAL A 167 11.88 -1.20 -8.80
N ILE A 168 10.66 -1.62 -8.48
CA ILE A 168 9.52 -1.66 -9.40
C ILE A 168 8.33 -1.10 -8.65
N HIS A 169 7.95 0.14 -8.97
CA HIS A 169 6.86 0.85 -8.30
C HIS A 169 5.52 0.13 -8.48
N ASN A 170 4.62 0.28 -7.50
CA ASN A 170 3.28 -0.30 -7.60
C ASN A 170 2.48 0.37 -8.73
N PRO A 171 1.63 -0.40 -9.45
CA PRO A 171 0.82 0.15 -10.53
C PRO A 171 -0.46 0.82 -10.02
N VAL A 172 -1.08 1.58 -10.93
CA VAL A 172 -2.46 2.06 -10.83
C VAL A 172 -3.28 1.52 -11.99
N ASP A 173 -4.53 1.18 -11.71
CA ASP A 173 -5.54 0.85 -12.71
C ASP A 173 -6.21 2.14 -13.19
N LEU A 174 -5.79 2.63 -14.38
CA LEU A 174 -6.31 3.86 -14.98
C LEU A 174 -7.74 3.72 -15.54
N GLN A 175 -8.28 2.49 -15.66
CA GLN A 175 -9.68 2.30 -16.02
C GLN A 175 -10.58 2.53 -14.80
N ARG A 176 -10.18 2.00 -13.66
CA ARG A 176 -10.86 2.19 -12.39
C ARG A 176 -10.70 3.62 -11.84
N PHE A 177 -9.48 4.14 -11.84
CA PHE A 177 -9.18 5.52 -11.39
C PHE A 177 -9.18 6.46 -12.58
N ASN A 178 -10.40 6.77 -13.06
CA ASN A 178 -10.63 7.60 -14.23
C ASN A 178 -11.59 8.76 -13.87
N PRO A 179 -11.11 10.02 -13.92
CA PRO A 179 -11.92 11.17 -13.52
C PRO A 179 -13.15 11.38 -14.42
N ARG A 180 -13.20 10.75 -15.61
CA ARG A 180 -14.35 10.86 -16.51
C ARG A 180 -15.51 9.94 -16.13
N SER A 181 -15.25 8.88 -15.37
CA SER A 181 -16.24 7.89 -14.97
C SER A 181 -16.68 7.99 -13.52
N ALA A 182 -15.90 8.65 -12.65
CA ALA A 182 -16.22 8.78 -11.24
C ALA A 182 -17.15 9.97 -10.98
N ASP A 183 -18.18 9.73 -10.16
CA ASP A 183 -19.12 10.78 -9.72
C ASP A 183 -18.77 11.29 -8.31
N GLY A 184 -17.84 12.23 -8.22
CA GLY A 184 -17.52 12.90 -6.96
C GLY A 184 -18.70 13.67 -6.36
N GLY A 185 -19.65 14.09 -7.20
CA GLY A 185 -20.89 14.72 -6.76
C GLY A 185 -21.79 13.78 -5.95
N SER A 186 -21.71 12.48 -6.17
CA SER A 186 -22.45 11.48 -5.35
C SER A 186 -22.02 11.53 -3.89
N ILE A 187 -20.72 11.58 -3.64
CA ILE A 187 -20.16 11.68 -2.28
C ILE A 187 -20.53 13.02 -1.63
N ARG A 188 -20.45 14.12 -2.39
CA ARG A 188 -20.82 15.45 -1.86
C ARG A 188 -22.32 15.48 -1.49
N ARG A 189 -23.21 14.90 -2.31
CA ARG A 189 -24.63 14.78 -1.99
C ARG A 189 -24.91 13.86 -0.80
N GLU A 190 -24.24 12.72 -0.73
CA GLU A 190 -24.35 11.77 0.39
C GLU A 190 -24.04 12.46 1.74
N LEU A 191 -23.01 13.30 1.74
CA LEU A 191 -22.51 13.95 2.95
C LEU A 191 -23.16 15.33 3.22
N GLY A 192 -24.07 15.81 2.35
CA GLY A 192 -24.72 17.10 2.47
C GLY A 192 -23.74 18.29 2.33
N LEU A 193 -22.70 18.13 1.52
CA LEU A 193 -21.70 19.18 1.29
C LEU A 193 -22.16 20.12 0.18
N ASP A 194 -21.98 21.42 0.39
CA ASP A 194 -22.25 22.43 -0.62
C ASP A 194 -21.32 22.26 -1.83
N GLY A 195 -21.76 22.73 -3.01
CA GLY A 195 -21.01 22.55 -4.24
C GLY A 195 -19.64 23.23 -4.25
N ASP A 196 -19.48 24.28 -3.49
CA ASP A 196 -18.27 25.10 -3.30
C ASP A 196 -17.47 24.74 -2.02
N ALA A 197 -17.96 23.79 -1.23
CA ALA A 197 -17.26 23.33 -0.03
C ALA A 197 -15.86 22.79 -0.38
N THR A 198 -14.85 23.26 0.32
CA THR A 198 -13.48 22.73 0.21
C THR A 198 -13.40 21.38 0.92
N VAL A 199 -12.99 20.35 0.19
CA VAL A 199 -12.92 18.96 0.68
C VAL A 199 -11.50 18.46 0.66
N LEU A 200 -11.01 18.03 1.80
CA LEU A 200 -9.75 17.33 1.98
C LEU A 200 -10.06 15.83 2.22
N ALA A 201 -9.26 14.91 1.71
CA ALA A 201 -9.47 13.49 1.94
C ALA A 201 -8.20 12.81 2.48
N VAL A 202 -8.37 11.89 3.42
CA VAL A 202 -7.37 10.88 3.80
C VAL A 202 -7.98 9.51 3.53
N VAL A 203 -7.37 8.74 2.64
CA VAL A 203 -7.82 7.38 2.31
C VAL A 203 -6.73 6.41 2.75
N ALA A 204 -6.90 5.88 3.95
CA ALA A 204 -5.90 4.98 4.55
C ALA A 204 -6.54 4.15 5.66
N GLN A 205 -5.96 2.99 5.93
CA GLN A 205 -6.25 2.25 7.15
C GLN A 205 -6.02 3.14 8.37
N LEU A 206 -6.92 3.08 9.36
CA LEU A 206 -6.79 3.83 10.60
C LEU A 206 -5.68 3.21 11.46
N THR A 207 -4.51 3.84 11.44
CA THR A 207 -3.34 3.44 12.21
C THR A 207 -2.48 4.67 12.52
N PRO A 208 -1.80 4.74 13.69
CA PRO A 208 -1.07 5.94 14.10
C PRO A 208 -0.06 6.45 13.07
N TRP A 209 0.64 5.55 12.39
CA TRP A 209 1.67 5.95 11.41
C TRP A 209 1.12 6.49 10.08
N LYS A 210 -0.21 6.47 9.90
CA LYS A 210 -0.87 7.10 8.74
C LYS A 210 -1.20 8.58 8.97
N GLY A 211 -1.05 9.08 10.22
CA GLY A 211 -1.14 10.49 10.55
C GLY A 211 -2.53 11.10 10.39
N GLN A 212 -3.60 10.32 10.63
CA GLN A 212 -4.96 10.89 10.62
C GLN A 212 -5.14 11.95 11.71
N ASP A 213 -4.42 11.81 12.83
CA ASP A 213 -4.32 12.82 13.88
C ASP A 213 -3.71 14.12 13.34
N ASP A 214 -2.59 14.05 12.61
CA ASP A 214 -1.97 15.21 11.97
C ASP A 214 -2.95 15.89 10.97
N ALA A 215 -3.74 15.10 10.23
CA ALA A 215 -4.75 15.66 9.31
C ALA A 215 -5.89 16.40 10.05
N ILE A 216 -6.32 15.91 11.21
CA ILE A 216 -7.32 16.59 12.05
C ILE A 216 -6.76 17.89 12.60
N GLU A 217 -5.51 17.90 13.06
CA GLU A 217 -4.82 19.12 13.51
C GLU A 217 -4.70 20.16 12.38
N VAL A 218 -4.37 19.72 11.14
CA VAL A 218 -4.36 20.59 9.95
C VAL A 218 -5.72 21.27 9.73
N VAL A 219 -6.82 20.51 9.89
CA VAL A 219 -8.17 21.10 9.76
C VAL A 219 -8.45 22.13 10.86
N ALA A 220 -8.00 21.88 12.08
CA ALA A 220 -8.14 22.81 13.20
C ALA A 220 -7.33 24.10 12.94
N ASP A 221 -6.10 23.97 12.45
CA ASP A 221 -5.23 25.11 12.09
C ASP A 221 -5.85 25.95 10.95
N LEU A 222 -6.40 25.30 9.92
CA LEU A 222 -7.11 25.97 8.81
C LEU A 222 -8.37 26.70 9.30
N ALA A 223 -9.14 26.06 10.19
CA ALA A 223 -10.32 26.68 10.79
C ALA A 223 -9.95 27.90 11.64
N GLY A 224 -8.85 27.82 12.42
CA GLY A 224 -8.30 28.95 13.17
C GLY A 224 -7.87 30.14 12.30
N ARG A 225 -7.55 29.89 11.03
CA ARG A 225 -7.23 30.90 9.99
C ARG A 225 -8.48 31.38 9.24
N GLY A 226 -9.68 30.92 9.63
CA GLY A 226 -10.94 31.28 8.98
C GLY A 226 -11.22 30.54 7.67
N ARG A 227 -10.50 29.43 7.39
CA ARG A 227 -10.75 28.59 6.23
C ARG A 227 -11.71 27.46 6.57
N GLU A 228 -12.82 27.42 5.86
CA GLU A 228 -13.81 26.34 6.02
C GLU A 228 -13.43 25.16 5.12
N VAL A 229 -13.09 24.04 5.76
CA VAL A 229 -12.74 22.81 5.05
C VAL A 229 -13.45 21.61 5.70
N THR A 230 -13.79 20.61 4.91
CA THR A 230 -14.29 19.30 5.39
C THR A 230 -13.23 18.24 5.13
N LEU A 231 -12.92 17.43 6.14
CA LEU A 231 -12.00 16.31 6.04
C LEU A 231 -12.77 14.99 5.94
N LEU A 232 -12.56 14.26 4.86
CA LEU A 232 -13.06 12.90 4.67
C LEU A 232 -11.99 11.90 5.13
N LEU A 233 -12.28 11.11 6.17
CA LEU A 233 -11.43 10.01 6.63
C LEU A 233 -12.04 8.68 6.15
N ALA A 234 -11.54 8.16 5.02
CA ALA A 234 -11.98 6.88 4.47
C ALA A 234 -10.98 5.78 4.84
N GLY A 235 -11.47 4.79 5.58
CA GLY A 235 -10.72 3.65 6.05
C GLY A 235 -11.26 3.11 7.38
N SER A 236 -10.82 1.94 7.76
CA SER A 236 -11.23 1.28 9.00
C SER A 236 -10.04 0.78 9.80
N ALA A 237 -10.29 0.44 11.06
CA ALA A 237 -9.32 -0.18 11.96
C ALA A 237 -9.12 -1.66 11.60
N LYS A 238 -8.42 -1.97 10.48
CA LYS A 238 -8.04 -3.34 10.13
C LYS A 238 -6.94 -3.85 11.08
N PHE A 239 -6.83 -5.17 11.23
CA PHE A 239 -5.86 -5.83 12.12
C PHE A 239 -6.06 -5.50 13.62
N ALA A 240 -7.31 -5.52 14.08
CA ALA A 240 -7.66 -5.40 15.50
C ALA A 240 -7.32 -6.66 16.33
N SER A 241 -6.28 -7.41 15.99
CA SER A 241 -5.87 -8.60 16.73
C SER A 241 -4.92 -8.28 17.88
N THR A 242 -4.98 -9.06 18.96
CA THR A 242 -4.10 -8.94 20.15
C THR A 242 -2.60 -9.04 19.86
N GLY A 243 -2.20 -9.31 18.60
CA GLY A 243 -0.81 -9.36 18.15
C GLY A 243 -0.33 -8.12 17.40
N THR A 244 -1.18 -7.10 17.19
CA THR A 244 -0.77 -5.85 16.54
C THR A 244 -0.05 -4.92 17.53
N SER A 245 0.86 -4.09 17.01
CA SER A 245 1.62 -3.14 17.83
C SER A 245 0.80 -2.00 18.39
N PHE A 246 -0.43 -1.82 17.89
CA PHE A 246 -1.35 -0.74 18.25
C PHE A 246 -2.78 -1.26 18.26
N ASP A 247 -3.57 -0.76 19.20
CA ASP A 247 -5.02 -0.94 19.21
C ASP A 247 -5.63 0.08 18.24
N ASN A 248 -5.93 -0.39 17.03
CA ASN A 248 -6.46 0.47 15.97
C ASN A 248 -7.90 0.93 16.26
N VAL A 249 -8.68 0.16 17.04
CA VAL A 249 -10.03 0.55 17.47
C VAL A 249 -9.94 1.70 18.49
N GLU A 250 -9.03 1.57 19.45
CA GLU A 250 -8.74 2.65 20.39
C GLU A 250 -8.19 3.90 19.69
N TYR A 251 -7.40 3.73 18.61
CA TYR A 251 -6.92 4.85 17.82
C TYR A 251 -8.06 5.59 17.13
N GLU A 252 -9.04 4.89 16.53
CA GLU A 252 -10.22 5.55 15.95
C GLU A 252 -11.00 6.34 16.99
N ARG A 253 -11.19 5.78 18.20
CA ARG A 253 -11.86 6.49 19.29
C ARG A 253 -11.11 7.77 19.68
N ARG A 254 -9.77 7.72 19.72
CA ARG A 254 -8.93 8.90 19.99
C ARG A 254 -9.02 9.96 18.90
N LEU A 255 -9.08 9.56 17.63
CA LEU A 255 -9.25 10.51 16.53
C LEU A 255 -10.57 11.29 16.65
N ARG A 256 -11.67 10.61 17.00
CA ARG A 256 -12.96 11.27 17.24
C ARG A 256 -12.89 12.25 18.41
N ALA A 257 -12.29 11.82 19.54
CA ALA A 257 -12.09 12.67 20.69
C ALA A 257 -11.21 13.90 20.37
N LEU A 258 -10.15 13.72 19.60
CA LEU A 258 -9.27 14.82 19.15
C LEU A 258 -10.02 15.84 18.29
N ALA A 259 -10.87 15.39 17.37
CA ALA A 259 -11.66 16.28 16.52
C ALA A 259 -12.64 17.13 17.37
N GLU A 260 -13.26 16.55 18.39
CA GLU A 260 -14.13 17.28 19.34
C GLU A 260 -13.33 18.27 20.20
N GLU A 261 -12.20 17.82 20.76
CA GLU A 261 -11.32 18.64 21.60
C GLU A 261 -10.82 19.88 20.85
N LEU A 262 -10.50 19.74 19.55
CA LEU A 262 -10.06 20.83 18.72
C LEU A 262 -11.21 21.67 18.11
N GLY A 263 -12.47 21.33 18.42
CA GLY A 263 -13.64 22.06 17.94
C GLY A 263 -13.95 21.91 16.45
N VAL A 264 -13.46 20.81 15.83
CA VAL A 264 -13.65 20.51 14.41
C VAL A 264 -14.41 19.20 14.15
N GLY A 265 -15.11 18.68 15.16
CA GLY A 265 -15.83 17.40 15.08
C GLY A 265 -16.80 17.32 13.90
N GLU A 266 -17.56 18.41 13.64
CA GLU A 266 -18.50 18.47 12.53
C GLU A 266 -17.82 18.61 11.14
N ARG A 267 -16.56 18.99 11.12
CA ARG A 267 -15.76 19.13 9.87
C ARG A 267 -15.06 17.81 9.49
N VAL A 268 -15.00 16.83 10.38
CA VAL A 268 -14.34 15.55 10.16
C VAL A 268 -15.38 14.46 9.94
N ARG A 269 -15.42 13.89 8.73
CA ARG A 269 -16.35 12.85 8.32
C ARG A 269 -15.63 11.50 8.29
N PHE A 270 -15.94 10.62 9.24
CA PHE A 270 -15.43 9.26 9.29
C PHE A 270 -16.31 8.35 8.41
N LEU A 271 -15.79 7.95 7.24
CA LEU A 271 -16.56 7.21 6.24
C LEU A 271 -16.49 5.68 6.43
N GLY A 272 -15.63 5.19 7.32
CA GLY A 272 -15.38 3.76 7.43
C GLY A 272 -14.67 3.20 6.19
N GLU A 273 -14.74 1.89 6.00
CA GLU A 273 -14.18 1.24 4.82
C GLU A 273 -15.08 1.47 3.60
N ARG A 274 -14.49 1.96 2.51
CA ARG A 274 -15.20 2.31 1.27
C ARG A 274 -14.57 1.57 0.09
N SER A 275 -15.41 1.15 -0.85
CA SER A 275 -14.99 0.56 -2.14
C SER A 275 -14.96 1.58 -3.28
N ASP A 276 -15.69 2.68 -3.14
CA ASP A 276 -15.84 3.80 -4.07
C ASP A 276 -14.78 4.88 -3.85
N VAL A 277 -13.52 4.44 -3.71
CA VAL A 277 -12.37 5.33 -3.55
C VAL A 277 -12.21 6.32 -4.73
N PRO A 278 -12.45 5.94 -6.00
CA PRO A 278 -12.42 6.89 -7.10
C PRO A 278 -13.40 8.07 -6.90
N GLU A 279 -14.63 7.82 -6.43
CA GLU A 279 -15.65 8.83 -6.17
C GLU A 279 -15.22 9.76 -5.01
N ILE A 280 -14.63 9.21 -3.94
CA ILE A 280 -14.10 10.00 -2.82
C ILE A 280 -12.97 10.92 -3.30
N LEU A 281 -12.04 10.40 -4.12
CA LEU A 281 -10.95 11.20 -4.67
C LEU A 281 -11.48 12.28 -5.63
N ALA A 282 -12.48 11.95 -6.45
CA ALA A 282 -13.13 12.92 -7.34
C ALA A 282 -13.92 14.01 -6.57
N ALA A 283 -14.43 13.71 -5.36
CA ALA A 283 -15.10 14.67 -4.49
C ALA A 283 -14.12 15.62 -3.78
N ALA A 284 -12.86 15.21 -3.62
CA ALA A 284 -11.86 15.93 -2.86
C ALA A 284 -11.11 16.98 -3.72
N ASP A 285 -10.80 18.11 -3.12
CA ASP A 285 -9.93 19.13 -3.71
C ASP A 285 -8.45 18.77 -3.56
N LEU A 286 -8.10 18.12 -2.44
CA LEU A 286 -6.75 17.61 -2.14
C LEU A 286 -6.83 16.27 -1.42
N LEU A 287 -5.92 15.37 -1.77
CA LEU A 287 -5.60 14.21 -0.95
C LEU A 287 -4.50 14.57 0.05
N LEU A 288 -4.71 14.30 1.34
CA LEU A 288 -3.68 14.39 2.38
C LEU A 288 -3.13 13.00 2.69
N MET A 289 -1.81 12.87 2.70
CA MET A 289 -1.11 11.64 3.09
C MET A 289 -0.03 11.97 4.13
N PRO A 290 -0.41 12.29 5.38
CA PRO A 290 0.49 12.75 6.43
C PRO A 290 1.20 11.59 7.13
N SER A 291 1.46 10.49 6.42
CA SER A 291 2.06 9.28 6.98
C SER A 291 3.46 9.56 7.54
N TRP A 292 3.72 9.12 8.77
CA TRP A 292 5.07 9.25 9.36
C TRP A 292 6.08 8.31 8.71
N ARG A 293 5.57 7.31 8.04
CA ARG A 293 6.33 6.33 7.29
C ARG A 293 5.45 5.72 6.20
N GLU A 294 5.90 5.77 4.97
CA GLU A 294 5.17 5.24 3.84
C GLU A 294 6.09 4.38 2.97
N ALA A 295 5.72 3.12 2.76
CA ALA A 295 6.54 2.22 1.95
C ALA A 295 6.58 2.62 0.48
N PHE A 296 5.43 3.04 -0.07
CA PHE A 296 5.30 3.57 -1.43
C PHE A 296 4.30 4.72 -1.47
N GLY A 297 3.03 4.48 -1.12
CA GLY A 297 1.97 5.48 -1.18
C GLY A 297 1.05 5.29 -2.38
N ARG A 298 0.49 4.09 -2.57
CA ARG A 298 -0.42 3.79 -3.69
C ARG A 298 -1.52 4.81 -3.86
N ILE A 299 -2.11 5.29 -2.76
CA ILE A 299 -3.21 6.25 -2.80
C ILE A 299 -2.79 7.59 -3.43
N ALA A 300 -1.50 7.97 -3.35
CA ALA A 300 -1.00 9.15 -4.05
C ALA A 300 -1.10 8.97 -5.58
N VAL A 301 -0.70 7.81 -6.11
CA VAL A 301 -0.81 7.51 -7.54
C VAL A 301 -2.28 7.42 -7.97
N GLU A 302 -3.12 6.80 -7.13
CA GLU A 302 -4.57 6.69 -7.35
C GLU A 302 -5.23 8.08 -7.39
N ALA A 303 -4.87 8.99 -6.48
CA ALA A 303 -5.36 10.38 -6.48
C ALA A 303 -4.86 11.17 -7.70
N MET A 304 -3.58 11.02 -8.05
CA MET A 304 -3.02 11.65 -9.25
C MET A 304 -3.73 11.19 -10.52
N ALA A 305 -4.09 9.90 -10.61
CA ALA A 305 -4.87 9.36 -11.72
C ALA A 305 -6.31 9.92 -11.78
N MET A 306 -6.84 10.37 -10.65
CA MET A 306 -8.12 11.07 -10.56
C MET A 306 -8.01 12.59 -10.80
N GLY A 307 -6.79 13.11 -11.03
CA GLY A 307 -6.54 14.54 -11.10
C GLY A 307 -6.70 15.26 -9.77
N THR A 308 -6.62 14.53 -8.65
CA THR A 308 -6.67 15.10 -7.31
C THR A 308 -5.25 15.34 -6.82
N PRO A 309 -4.81 16.60 -6.61
CA PRO A 309 -3.48 16.92 -6.15
C PRO A 309 -3.22 16.34 -4.76
N VAL A 310 -1.97 15.95 -4.52
CA VAL A 310 -1.56 15.26 -3.31
C VAL A 310 -0.68 16.16 -2.45
N VAL A 311 -1.02 16.27 -1.16
CA VAL A 311 -0.11 16.79 -0.13
C VAL A 311 0.35 15.61 0.71
N ALA A 312 1.60 15.22 0.58
CA ALA A 312 2.14 14.03 1.21
C ALA A 312 3.37 14.32 2.07
N THR A 313 3.69 13.37 2.93
CA THR A 313 4.97 13.40 3.65
C THR A 313 6.14 13.26 2.68
N ASN A 314 7.26 13.94 2.98
CA ASN A 314 8.51 13.81 2.26
C ASN A 314 9.37 12.59 2.71
N VAL A 315 8.75 11.61 3.38
CA VAL A 315 9.42 10.42 3.94
C VAL A 315 8.92 9.14 3.29
N GLY A 316 9.85 8.28 2.89
CA GLY A 316 9.53 6.99 2.29
C GLY A 316 9.36 7.06 0.78
N GLY A 317 8.31 6.40 0.27
CA GLY A 317 8.02 6.29 -1.17
C GLY A 317 7.46 7.54 -1.87
N PRO A 318 6.71 8.46 -1.22
CA PRO A 318 6.11 9.60 -1.92
C PRO A 318 7.07 10.46 -2.75
N PRO A 319 8.32 10.74 -2.30
CA PRO A 319 9.30 11.45 -3.12
C PRO A 319 9.72 10.74 -4.42
N GLU A 320 9.41 9.45 -4.55
CA GLU A 320 9.66 8.67 -5.77
C GLU A 320 8.49 8.72 -6.75
N ILE A 321 7.29 9.12 -6.26
CA ILE A 321 6.06 9.17 -7.04
C ILE A 321 5.97 10.49 -7.78
N PHE A 322 6.21 11.61 -7.10
CA PHE A 322 6.05 12.95 -7.66
C PHE A 322 7.02 13.97 -7.09
N ALA A 323 7.20 15.08 -7.79
CA ALA A 323 8.05 16.19 -7.37
C ALA A 323 7.25 17.25 -6.62
N SER A 324 7.78 17.77 -5.50
CA SER A 324 7.14 18.82 -4.72
C SER A 324 7.01 20.11 -5.51
N GLY A 325 5.82 20.71 -5.49
CA GLY A 325 5.49 21.93 -6.22
C GLY A 325 5.14 21.72 -7.70
N VAL A 326 5.22 20.47 -8.21
CA VAL A 326 4.91 20.11 -9.61
C VAL A 326 3.60 19.34 -9.70
N GLU A 327 3.54 18.10 -9.19
CA GLU A 327 2.33 17.27 -9.21
C GLU A 327 1.63 17.21 -7.85
N GLY A 328 2.25 17.74 -6.80
CA GLY A 328 1.76 17.74 -5.43
C GLY A 328 2.73 18.50 -4.52
N LEU A 329 2.52 18.43 -3.21
CA LEU A 329 3.42 18.98 -2.20
C LEU A 329 4.01 17.85 -1.33
N LEU A 330 5.30 17.95 -1.06
CA LEU A 330 6.02 17.05 -0.13
C LEU A 330 6.44 17.86 1.10
N LEU A 331 5.87 17.53 2.24
CA LEU A 331 6.07 18.26 3.49
C LEU A 331 6.63 17.33 4.59
N ALA A 332 7.31 17.91 5.56
CA ALA A 332 7.76 17.15 6.72
C ALA A 332 6.56 16.62 7.53
N PRO A 333 6.59 15.37 8.01
CA PRO A 333 5.51 14.84 8.84
C PRO A 333 5.44 15.55 10.19
N ARG A 334 4.28 15.50 10.85
CA ARG A 334 4.04 16.02 12.20
C ARG A 334 4.32 17.54 12.36
N GLN A 335 3.96 18.29 11.35
CA GLN A 335 4.05 19.77 11.32
C GLN A 335 2.75 20.33 10.79
N SER A 336 1.64 20.16 11.55
CA SER A 336 0.27 20.54 11.15
C SER A 336 0.18 22.00 10.72
N ASP A 337 0.85 22.92 11.42
CA ASP A 337 0.90 24.36 11.10
C ASP A 337 1.54 24.62 9.72
N LEU A 338 2.66 23.96 9.40
CA LEU A 338 3.29 24.03 8.06
C LEU A 338 2.35 23.49 6.99
N TRP A 339 1.72 22.33 7.25
CA TRP A 339 0.78 21.74 6.30
C TRP A 339 -0.43 22.66 6.06
N ALA A 340 -1.01 23.22 7.12
CA ALA A 340 -2.11 24.17 7.01
C ALA A 340 -1.72 25.41 6.19
N SER A 341 -0.53 25.97 6.42
CA SER A 341 -0.03 27.14 5.67
C SER A 341 0.15 26.83 4.17
N GLU A 342 0.77 25.71 3.82
CA GLU A 342 0.99 25.33 2.42
C GLU A 342 -0.32 24.97 1.71
N ILE A 343 -1.25 24.29 2.41
CA ILE A 343 -2.59 23.96 1.89
C ILE A 343 -3.39 25.23 1.66
N GLU A 344 -3.36 26.18 2.60
CA GLU A 344 -4.06 27.45 2.46
C GLU A 344 -3.56 28.24 1.24
N GLN A 345 -2.24 28.31 1.05
CA GLN A 345 -1.63 28.97 -0.13
C GLN A 345 -2.05 28.27 -1.43
N LEU A 346 -2.04 26.93 -1.45
CA LEU A 346 -2.40 26.16 -2.63
C LEU A 346 -3.88 26.34 -2.99
N LEU A 347 -4.78 26.28 -2.00
CA LEU A 347 -6.21 26.51 -2.19
C LEU A 347 -6.53 27.96 -2.57
N GLY A 348 -5.67 28.91 -2.20
CA GLY A 348 -5.75 30.32 -2.57
C GLY A 348 -5.28 30.66 -3.98
N ASP A 349 -4.66 29.67 -4.69
CA ASP A 349 -4.16 29.83 -6.06
C ASP A 349 -4.81 28.80 -7.02
N PRO A 350 -5.99 29.11 -7.56
CA PRO A 350 -6.71 28.19 -8.46
C PRO A 350 -5.92 27.81 -9.74
N ARG A 351 -5.05 28.70 -10.23
CA ARG A 351 -4.22 28.44 -11.41
C ARG A 351 -3.16 27.40 -11.10
N ARG A 352 -2.42 27.59 -10.02
CA ARG A 352 -1.42 26.61 -9.54
C ARG A 352 -2.06 25.26 -9.27
N LEU A 353 -3.25 25.24 -8.67
CA LEU A 353 -3.99 24.01 -8.39
C LEU A 353 -4.41 23.30 -9.68
N ALA A 354 -4.89 24.03 -10.70
CA ALA A 354 -5.26 23.47 -12.00
C ALA A 354 -4.04 22.89 -12.74
N ASP A 355 -2.94 23.63 -12.78
CA ASP A 355 -1.67 23.15 -13.39
C ASP A 355 -1.17 21.88 -12.69
N MET A 356 -1.26 21.83 -11.37
CA MET A 356 -0.86 20.67 -10.58
C MET A 356 -1.74 19.44 -10.88
N ARG A 357 -3.05 19.63 -11.05
CA ARG A 357 -4.00 18.57 -11.46
C ARG A 357 -3.64 17.97 -12.81
N GLU A 358 -3.36 18.81 -13.81
CA GLU A 358 -2.99 18.36 -15.16
C GLU A 358 -1.68 17.55 -15.14
N ARG A 359 -0.67 18.06 -14.44
CA ARG A 359 0.63 17.37 -14.30
C ARG A 359 0.50 16.05 -13.55
N ALA A 360 -0.32 16.00 -12.49
CA ALA A 360 -0.60 14.80 -11.74
C ALA A 360 -1.19 13.69 -12.62
N LEU A 361 -2.17 14.02 -13.48
CA LEU A 361 -2.73 13.08 -14.46
C LEU A 361 -1.66 12.53 -15.41
N GLY A 362 -0.81 13.41 -15.95
CA GLY A 362 0.31 12.99 -16.82
C GLY A 362 1.29 12.06 -16.12
N ARG A 363 1.65 12.37 -14.88
CA ARG A 363 2.58 11.57 -14.09
C ARG A 363 2.00 10.21 -13.69
N ALA A 364 0.70 10.13 -13.36
CA ALA A 364 0.02 8.89 -13.01
C ALA A 364 0.07 7.84 -14.14
N ALA A 365 0.10 8.29 -15.40
CA ALA A 365 0.19 7.40 -16.56
C ALA A 365 1.49 6.57 -16.61
N GLU A 366 2.56 7.04 -15.95
CA GLU A 366 3.81 6.28 -15.87
C GLU A 366 3.71 5.05 -14.95
N PHE A 367 2.67 4.98 -14.11
CA PHE A 367 2.39 3.86 -13.20
C PHE A 367 1.31 2.91 -13.75
N GLU A 368 1.02 2.96 -15.03
CA GLU A 368 -0.03 2.19 -15.68
C GLU A 368 0.23 0.68 -15.54
N LEU A 369 -0.85 -0.08 -15.35
CA LEU A 369 -0.85 -1.50 -15.02
C LEU A 369 -0.13 -2.38 -16.05
N SER A 370 -0.34 -2.14 -17.34
CA SER A 370 0.25 -2.96 -18.43
C SER A 370 1.76 -2.77 -18.51
N ALA A 371 2.25 -1.54 -18.27
CA ALA A 371 3.66 -1.22 -18.22
C ALA A 371 4.33 -1.94 -17.02
N HIS A 372 3.72 -1.87 -15.84
CA HIS A 372 4.18 -2.59 -14.65
C HIS A 372 4.25 -4.11 -14.88
N ALA A 373 3.19 -4.71 -15.43
CA ALA A 373 3.13 -6.13 -15.74
C ALA A 373 4.22 -6.55 -16.74
N THR A 374 4.53 -5.70 -17.72
CA THR A 374 5.59 -5.95 -18.70
C THR A 374 6.97 -5.95 -18.05
N VAL A 375 7.24 -4.99 -17.16
CA VAL A 375 8.51 -4.94 -16.38
C VAL A 375 8.64 -6.17 -15.47
N MET A 376 7.56 -6.57 -14.79
CA MET A 376 7.55 -7.76 -13.93
C MET A 376 7.75 -9.04 -14.72
N LEU A 377 7.15 -9.16 -15.91
CA LEU A 377 7.36 -10.30 -16.81
C LEU A 377 8.84 -10.42 -17.25
N GLY A 378 9.46 -9.29 -17.63
CA GLY A 378 10.88 -9.22 -17.91
C GLY A 378 11.75 -9.67 -16.74
N CYS A 379 11.37 -9.25 -15.51
CA CYS A 379 12.05 -9.71 -14.31
C CYS A 379 11.97 -11.23 -14.11
N TYR A 380 10.81 -11.85 -14.37
CA TYR A 380 10.65 -13.31 -14.30
C TYR A 380 11.53 -14.03 -15.35
N GLN A 381 11.52 -13.54 -16.59
CA GLN A 381 12.33 -14.10 -17.69
C GLN A 381 13.83 -14.04 -17.37
N ASP A 382 14.31 -12.91 -16.85
CA ASP A 382 15.71 -12.74 -16.43
C ASP A 382 16.12 -13.75 -15.34
N LEU A 383 15.23 -14.01 -14.37
CA LEU A 383 15.51 -14.97 -13.29
C LEU A 383 15.54 -16.42 -13.79
N LEU A 384 14.70 -16.75 -14.76
CA LEU A 384 14.68 -18.07 -15.36
C LEU A 384 15.89 -18.31 -16.28
N ALA A 385 16.35 -17.27 -16.99
CA ALA A 385 17.53 -17.36 -17.86
C ALA A 385 18.86 -17.54 -17.08
N ARG A 386 18.90 -17.17 -15.81
CA ARG A 386 20.09 -17.33 -14.93
C ARG A 386 20.20 -18.71 -14.28
N ARG A 387 19.25 -19.60 -14.52
CA ARG A 387 19.18 -20.96 -13.97
C ARG A 387 19.94 -21.95 -14.85
#